data_cd35c05c6e32355b60581f9ee85c3ac0
#
_entry.id   cd35c05c6e32355b60581f9ee85c3ac0
#
_cell.length_a   1.000
_cell.length_b   1.000
_cell.length_c   1.000
_cell.angle_alpha   90.00
_cell.angle_beta   90.00
_cell.angle_gamma   90.00
#
_symmetry.space_group_name_H-M   'P 1'
#
loop_
_entity.id
_entity.type
_entity.pdbx_description
1 polymer ?
#
loop_
_entity_poly.entity_id
_entity_poly.type
_entity_poly.pdbx_seq_one_letter_code
_entity_poly.pdbx_strand_id
1 'polypeptide(L)'
;MSNNKSNEIKLIPANNTPSELETSISSFNRPLANLLTHIGLPTEDVLSPIEERRKVIYSLESILEILPLDKRERAYYLSKFTVAITIGLFDGALTFLWDETIKAMRKYIVSFDLQYFYKIAGTVSGKYKNLNTEKD
;
A
#
# COMPACT_ATOMS: atom_id res chain seq x y z
N MET A 1 2.58 -2.57 -41.00
CA MET A 1 3.05 -1.39 -40.23
C MET A 1 2.19 -1.30 -38.97
N SER A 2 2.71 -1.81 -37.89
CA SER A 2 1.98 -1.87 -36.61
C SER A 2 2.49 -0.74 -35.71
N ASN A 3 1.66 0.28 -35.51
CA ASN A 3 1.96 1.41 -34.62
C ASN A 3 1.68 0.95 -33.16
N ASN A 4 2.72 0.49 -32.49
CA ASN A 4 2.70 0.26 -31.06
C ASN A 4 2.86 1.61 -30.35
N LYS A 5 1.75 2.28 -30.02
CA LYS A 5 1.75 3.41 -29.10
C LYS A 5 1.94 2.83 -27.70
N SER A 6 3.20 2.75 -27.24
CA SER A 6 3.52 2.60 -25.84
C SER A 6 2.87 3.77 -25.08
N ASN A 7 1.93 3.45 -24.19
CA ASN A 7 1.42 4.41 -23.20
C ASN A 7 2.58 4.72 -22.23
N GLU A 8 3.36 5.74 -22.54
CA GLU A 8 4.27 6.33 -21.58
C GLU A 8 3.44 6.89 -20.42
N ILE A 9 3.55 6.25 -19.28
CA ILE A 9 3.10 6.82 -18.00
C ILE A 9 3.98 8.03 -17.77
N LYS A 10 3.45 9.21 -18.05
CA LYS A 10 4.13 10.48 -17.80
C LYS A 10 4.28 10.61 -16.29
N LEU A 11 5.49 10.34 -15.78
CA LEU A 11 5.83 10.58 -14.39
C LEU A 11 5.59 12.07 -14.10
N ILE A 12 4.71 12.36 -13.15
CA ILE A 12 4.44 13.72 -12.70
C ILE A 12 5.72 14.22 -12.05
N PRO A 13 6.28 15.36 -12.48
CA PRO A 13 7.51 15.87 -11.90
C PRO A 13 7.31 16.17 -10.41
N ALA A 14 8.35 15.88 -9.61
CA ALA A 14 8.33 15.96 -8.14
C ALA A 14 8.11 17.37 -7.54
N ASN A 15 7.88 18.39 -8.39
CA ASN A 15 7.68 19.79 -8.00
C ASN A 15 6.22 20.25 -8.16
N ASN A 16 5.25 19.35 -8.09
CA ASN A 16 3.85 19.76 -8.17
C ASN A 16 3.47 20.61 -6.96
N THR A 17 2.92 21.81 -7.23
CA THR A 17 2.33 22.61 -6.18
C THR A 17 1.13 21.87 -5.56
N PRO A 18 0.77 22.14 -4.29
CA PRO A 18 -0.40 21.52 -3.65
C PRO A 18 -1.67 21.58 -4.50
N SER A 19 -1.86 22.67 -5.24
CA SER A 19 -2.98 22.89 -6.16
C SER A 19 -3.00 21.93 -7.36
N GLU A 20 -1.84 21.60 -7.91
CA GLU A 20 -1.73 20.65 -9.04
C GLU A 20 -2.00 19.21 -8.62
N LEU A 21 -1.54 18.83 -7.42
CA LEU A 21 -1.84 17.52 -6.84
C LEU A 21 -3.34 17.36 -6.60
N GLU A 22 -4.01 18.38 -6.04
CA GLU A 22 -5.47 18.39 -5.83
C GLU A 22 -6.25 18.27 -7.12
N THR A 23 -5.85 19.03 -8.13
CA THR A 23 -6.47 18.96 -9.44
C THR A 23 -6.33 17.57 -10.05
N SER A 24 -5.16 16.97 -9.93
CA SER A 24 -4.90 15.60 -10.41
C SER A 24 -5.74 14.58 -9.66
N ILE A 25 -5.78 14.63 -8.33
CA ILE A 25 -6.59 13.71 -7.49
C ILE A 25 -8.08 13.88 -7.81
N SER A 26 -8.57 15.11 -7.93
CA SER A 26 -9.97 15.40 -8.23
C SER A 26 -10.39 14.89 -9.61
N SER A 27 -9.46 14.86 -10.56
CA SER A 27 -9.74 14.39 -11.92
C SER A 27 -10.09 12.88 -11.97
N PHE A 28 -9.68 12.10 -10.99
CA PHE A 28 -10.01 10.67 -10.90
C PHE A 28 -11.36 10.39 -10.22
N ASN A 29 -11.83 11.28 -9.34
CA ASN A 29 -13.06 11.03 -8.58
C ASN A 29 -14.29 10.96 -9.48
N ARG A 30 -14.42 11.89 -10.41
CA ARG A 30 -15.59 11.99 -11.29
C ARG A 30 -15.75 10.79 -12.23
N PRO A 31 -14.71 10.34 -12.94
CA PRO A 31 -14.78 9.12 -13.74
C PRO A 31 -15.12 7.88 -12.92
N LEU A 32 -14.56 7.74 -11.70
CA LEU A 32 -14.86 6.60 -10.82
C LEU A 32 -16.33 6.62 -10.36
N ALA A 33 -16.84 7.77 -9.93
CA ALA A 33 -18.25 7.92 -9.54
C ALA A 33 -19.19 7.59 -10.71
N ASN A 34 -18.88 8.07 -11.91
CA ASN A 34 -19.66 7.76 -13.12
C ASN A 34 -19.64 6.26 -13.45
N LEU A 35 -18.49 5.60 -13.32
CA LEU A 35 -18.38 4.16 -13.52
C LEU A 35 -19.26 3.41 -12.52
N LEU A 36 -19.13 3.71 -11.22
CA LEU A 36 -19.93 3.07 -10.17
C LEU A 36 -21.43 3.25 -10.41
N THR A 37 -21.86 4.46 -10.74
CA THR A 37 -23.25 4.75 -11.09
C THR A 37 -23.71 3.95 -12.32
N HIS A 38 -22.88 3.84 -13.35
CA HIS A 38 -23.21 3.10 -14.56
C HIS A 38 -23.44 1.61 -14.32
N ILE A 39 -22.66 1.01 -13.41
CA ILE A 39 -22.78 -0.41 -13.04
C ILE A 39 -23.74 -0.65 -11.85
N GLY A 40 -24.40 0.40 -11.35
CA GLY A 40 -25.41 0.29 -10.29
C GLY A 40 -24.86 0.08 -8.88
N LEU A 41 -23.60 0.49 -8.63
CA LEU A 41 -22.98 0.43 -7.31
C LEU A 41 -23.12 1.77 -6.55
N PRO A 42 -23.11 1.73 -5.19
CA PRO A 42 -23.10 2.95 -4.37
C PRO A 42 -21.91 3.85 -4.72
N THR A 43 -22.13 5.17 -4.68
CA THR A 43 -21.10 6.18 -4.92
C THR A 43 -20.81 7.05 -3.71
N GLU A 44 -21.72 7.07 -2.74
CA GLU A 44 -21.58 7.84 -1.51
C GLU A 44 -20.68 7.09 -0.53
N ASP A 45 -19.83 7.82 0.18
CA ASP A 45 -18.91 7.33 1.21
C ASP A 45 -17.91 6.23 0.76
N VAL A 46 -17.76 6.04 -0.56
CA VAL A 46 -16.79 5.07 -1.11
C VAL A 46 -15.36 5.60 -1.06
N LEU A 47 -15.20 6.90 -1.30
CA LEU A 47 -13.89 7.56 -1.32
C LEU A 47 -13.79 8.64 -0.25
N SER A 48 -12.70 8.63 0.50
CA SER A 48 -12.44 9.65 1.52
C SER A 48 -12.32 11.06 0.93
N PRO A 49 -12.66 12.12 1.68
CA PRO A 49 -12.52 13.50 1.24
C PRO A 49 -11.09 13.85 0.80
N ILE A 50 -10.97 14.75 -0.18
CA ILE A 50 -9.66 15.16 -0.74
C ILE A 50 -8.74 15.76 0.34
N GLU A 51 -9.31 16.52 1.27
CA GLU A 51 -8.57 17.11 2.39
C GLU A 51 -7.89 16.08 3.28
N GLU A 52 -8.56 14.97 3.57
CA GLU A 52 -8.00 13.89 4.37
C GLU A 52 -6.90 13.16 3.61
N ARG A 53 -7.11 12.90 2.32
CA ARG A 53 -6.08 12.28 1.46
C ARG A 53 -4.81 13.12 1.43
N ARG A 54 -4.95 14.43 1.27
CA ARG A 54 -3.83 15.38 1.26
C ARG A 54 -3.00 15.28 2.52
N LYS A 55 -3.64 15.33 3.70
CA LYS A 55 -2.94 15.22 4.99
C LYS A 55 -2.12 13.95 5.09
N VAL A 56 -2.68 12.82 4.65
CA VAL A 56 -1.98 11.52 4.69
C VAL A 56 -0.82 11.49 3.69
N ILE A 57 -1.00 12.03 2.48
CA ILE A 57 0.06 12.06 1.46
C ILE A 57 1.27 12.88 1.94
N TYR A 58 1.05 14.08 2.49
CA TYR A 58 2.15 14.89 3.04
C TYR A 58 2.87 14.21 4.20
N SER A 59 2.11 13.55 5.10
CA SER A 59 2.73 12.79 6.18
C SER A 59 3.53 11.60 5.66
N LEU A 60 3.06 10.96 4.59
CA LEU A 60 3.70 9.82 3.97
C LEU A 60 5.04 10.19 3.33
N GLU A 61 5.14 11.34 2.66
CA GLU A 61 6.39 11.82 2.07
C GLU A 61 7.50 11.91 3.11
N SER A 62 7.24 12.58 4.23
CA SER A 62 8.21 12.71 5.33
C SER A 62 8.61 11.37 5.95
N ILE A 63 7.67 10.42 6.06
CA ILE A 63 7.95 9.08 6.57
C ILE A 63 8.79 8.28 5.58
N LEU A 64 8.51 8.40 4.29
CA LEU A 64 9.26 7.68 3.25
C LEU A 64 10.70 8.17 3.13
N GLU A 65 10.99 9.44 3.44
CA GLU A 65 12.37 9.95 3.45
C GLU A 65 13.26 9.25 4.47
N ILE A 66 12.70 8.77 5.58
CA ILE A 66 13.42 8.02 6.62
C ILE A 66 13.75 6.59 6.16
N LEU A 67 12.98 6.04 5.22
CA LEU A 67 13.18 4.69 4.74
C LEU A 67 14.32 4.63 3.70
N PRO A 68 15.36 3.76 3.90
CA PRO A 68 16.43 3.59 2.94
C PRO A 68 15.94 3.27 1.52
N LEU A 69 16.63 3.80 0.51
CA LEU A 69 16.20 3.69 -0.88
C LEU A 69 16.04 2.24 -1.35
N ASP A 70 16.99 1.37 -0.99
CA ASP A 70 16.95 -0.06 -1.31
C ASP A 70 15.73 -0.79 -0.74
N LYS A 71 15.21 -0.32 0.40
CA LYS A 71 13.97 -0.82 0.99
C LYS A 71 12.74 -0.26 0.28
N ARG A 72 12.76 1.03 -0.11
CA ARG A 72 11.67 1.65 -0.85
C ARG A 72 11.43 0.97 -2.20
N GLU A 73 12.47 0.67 -2.94
CA GLU A 73 12.40 0.02 -4.25
C GLU A 73 11.76 -1.37 -4.22
N ARG A 74 11.78 -2.04 -3.06
CA ARG A 74 11.23 -3.39 -2.86
C ARG A 74 9.89 -3.40 -2.11
N ALA A 75 9.40 -2.25 -1.71
CA ALA A 75 8.18 -2.10 -0.91
C ALA A 75 6.92 -2.07 -1.78
N TYR A 76 6.59 -3.18 -2.41
CA TYR A 76 5.48 -3.33 -3.34
C TYR A 76 4.11 -2.97 -2.73
N TYR A 77 3.87 -3.40 -1.51
CA TYR A 77 2.62 -3.10 -0.81
C TYR A 77 2.56 -1.64 -0.37
N LEU A 78 3.70 -1.00 -0.11
CA LEU A 78 3.75 0.42 0.18
C LEU A 78 3.36 1.26 -1.05
N SER A 79 3.75 0.83 -2.26
CA SER A 79 3.26 1.46 -3.50
C SER A 79 1.75 1.32 -3.66
N LYS A 80 1.19 0.14 -3.40
CA LYS A 80 -0.27 -0.10 -3.43
C LYS A 80 -0.99 0.73 -2.36
N PHE A 81 -0.44 0.82 -1.15
CA PHE A 81 -0.92 1.68 -0.08
C PHE A 81 -1.00 3.14 -0.55
N THR A 82 0.08 3.67 -1.12
CA THR A 82 0.14 5.05 -1.62
C THR A 82 -0.92 5.32 -2.69
N VAL A 83 -1.07 4.41 -3.65
CA VAL A 83 -2.12 4.52 -4.68
C VAL A 83 -3.51 4.52 -4.05
N ALA A 84 -3.80 3.59 -3.13
CA ALA A 84 -5.10 3.49 -2.48
C ALA A 84 -5.43 4.75 -1.66
N ILE A 85 -4.46 5.32 -0.94
CA ILE A 85 -4.63 6.61 -0.24
C ILE A 85 -4.93 7.75 -1.22
N THR A 86 -4.18 7.82 -2.33
CA THR A 86 -4.33 8.88 -3.33
C THR A 86 -5.73 8.89 -3.94
N ILE A 87 -6.31 7.74 -4.23
CA ILE A 87 -7.69 7.65 -4.74
C ILE A 87 -8.75 7.74 -3.63
N GLY A 88 -8.35 7.70 -2.35
CA GLY A 88 -9.26 7.81 -1.20
C GLY A 88 -9.84 6.50 -0.69
N LEU A 89 -9.27 5.36 -1.06
CA LEU A 89 -9.70 4.04 -0.61
C LEU A 89 -8.93 3.64 0.65
N PHE A 90 -9.22 4.30 1.78
CA PHE A 90 -8.46 4.16 3.02
C PHE A 90 -8.53 2.76 3.63
N ASP A 91 -9.69 2.12 3.61
CA ASP A 91 -9.84 0.77 4.14
C ASP A 91 -8.98 -0.24 3.36
N GLY A 92 -8.97 -0.12 2.02
CA GLY A 92 -8.08 -0.92 1.18
C GLY A 92 -6.60 -0.61 1.41
N ALA A 93 -6.26 0.66 1.65
CA ALA A 93 -4.91 1.09 1.95
C ALA A 93 -4.35 0.43 3.21
N LEU A 94 -5.14 0.38 4.29
CA LEU A 94 -4.73 -0.26 5.55
C LEU A 94 -4.37 -1.74 5.37
N THR A 95 -5.07 -2.45 4.50
CA THR A 95 -4.76 -3.85 4.16
C THR A 95 -3.36 -3.97 3.55
N PHE A 96 -3.00 -3.10 2.61
CA PHE A 96 -1.66 -3.11 2.00
C PHE A 96 -0.56 -2.74 2.99
N LEU A 97 -0.81 -1.80 3.89
CA LEU A 97 0.13 -1.46 4.95
C LEU A 97 0.36 -2.66 5.90
N TRP A 98 -0.71 -3.37 6.24
CA TRP A 98 -0.63 -4.59 7.02
C TRP A 98 0.20 -5.67 6.32
N ASP A 99 -0.03 -5.92 5.03
CA ASP A 99 0.73 -6.89 4.24
C ASP A 99 2.23 -6.57 4.21
N GLU A 100 2.62 -5.29 4.05
CA GLU A 100 4.03 -4.89 4.12
C GLU A 100 4.63 -5.11 5.51
N THR A 101 3.86 -4.82 6.55
CA THR A 101 4.28 -5.04 7.95
C THR A 101 4.51 -6.52 8.23
N ILE A 102 3.58 -7.39 7.84
CA ILE A 102 3.71 -8.85 8.00
C ILE A 102 4.91 -9.38 7.22
N LYS A 103 5.12 -8.92 6.00
CA LYS A 103 6.28 -9.30 5.17
C LYS A 103 7.60 -8.89 5.83
N ALA A 104 7.68 -7.66 6.34
CA ALA A 104 8.86 -7.17 7.06
C ALA A 104 9.11 -7.98 8.35
N MET A 105 8.05 -8.26 9.10
CA MET A 105 8.11 -9.02 10.34
C MET A 105 8.56 -10.47 10.10
N ARG A 106 8.03 -11.14 9.08
CA ARG A 106 8.47 -12.50 8.69
C ARG A 106 9.96 -12.52 8.37
N LYS A 107 10.44 -11.56 7.57
CA LYS A 107 11.85 -11.44 7.22
C LYS A 107 12.71 -11.24 8.47
N TYR A 108 12.26 -10.43 9.40
CA TYR A 108 12.94 -10.16 10.66
C TYR A 108 13.03 -11.43 11.53
N ILE A 109 11.92 -12.16 11.70
CA ILE A 109 11.87 -13.39 12.48
C ILE A 109 12.81 -14.46 11.89
N VAL A 110 12.80 -14.65 10.57
CA VAL A 110 13.68 -15.61 9.89
C VAL A 110 15.16 -15.24 10.07
N SER A 111 15.49 -13.94 10.10
CA SER A 111 16.87 -13.49 10.29
C SER A 111 17.38 -13.62 11.73
N PHE A 112 16.47 -13.69 12.72
CA PHE A 112 16.85 -13.71 14.14
C PHE A 112 17.05 -15.11 14.67
N ASP A 113 16.04 -15.90 14.77
CA ASP A 113 16.05 -17.33 15.12
C ASP A 113 14.67 -17.95 14.97
N LEU A 114 14.46 -18.69 13.90
CA LEU A 114 13.20 -19.34 13.61
C LEU A 114 12.82 -20.38 14.66
N GLN A 115 13.80 -21.11 15.22
CA GLN A 115 13.55 -22.12 16.26
C GLN A 115 13.12 -21.51 17.58
N TYR A 116 13.71 -20.37 17.96
CA TYR A 116 13.30 -19.63 19.13
C TYR A 116 11.87 -19.10 19.01
N PHE A 117 11.52 -18.59 17.83
CA PHE A 117 10.16 -18.16 17.54
C PHE A 117 9.14 -19.30 17.67
N TYR A 118 9.41 -20.48 17.10
CA TYR A 118 8.52 -21.61 17.22
C TYR A 118 8.38 -22.12 18.66
N LYS A 119 9.45 -22.07 19.44
CA LYS A 119 9.41 -22.43 20.86
C LYS A 119 8.47 -21.52 21.65
N ILE A 120 8.56 -20.20 21.44
CA ILE A 120 7.66 -19.23 22.12
C ILE A 120 6.22 -19.36 21.62
N ALA A 121 6.00 -19.41 20.32
CA ALA A 121 4.68 -19.57 19.76
C ALA A 121 3.99 -20.87 20.23
N GLY A 122 4.74 -21.94 20.39
CA GLY A 122 4.27 -23.21 20.94
C GLY A 122 3.85 -23.12 22.41
N THR A 123 4.55 -22.32 23.22
CA THR A 123 4.18 -22.09 24.63
C THR A 123 2.92 -21.25 24.77
N VAL A 124 2.70 -20.29 23.89
CA VAL A 124 1.55 -19.37 23.95
C VAL A 124 0.26 -20.02 23.40
N SER A 125 0.34 -20.82 22.34
CA SER A 125 -0.86 -21.31 21.65
C SER A 125 -1.17 -22.81 21.87
N GLY A 126 -0.31 -23.56 22.54
CA GLY A 126 -0.49 -25.02 22.73
C GLY A 126 -0.61 -25.84 21.44
N LYS A 127 -0.94 -25.20 20.34
CA LYS A 127 -1.30 -25.78 19.04
C LYS A 127 -0.08 -26.11 18.18
N TYR A 128 1.08 -25.51 18.49
CA TYR A 128 2.31 -25.65 17.71
C TYR A 128 3.39 -26.49 18.41
N LYS A 129 3.02 -27.23 19.47
CA LYS A 129 3.95 -28.07 20.23
C LYS A 129 4.66 -29.16 19.41
N ASN A 130 4.12 -29.49 18.24
CA ASN A 130 4.58 -30.63 17.43
C ASN A 130 5.12 -30.22 16.05
N LEU A 131 5.43 -28.96 15.82
CA LEU A 131 6.15 -28.56 14.62
C LEU A 131 7.63 -28.94 14.79
N ASN A 132 7.92 -30.25 14.65
CA ASN A 132 9.27 -30.68 14.40
C ASN A 132 9.67 -30.09 13.05
N THR A 133 10.74 -29.33 13.06
CA THR A 133 11.46 -28.95 11.87
C THR A 133 12.10 -30.18 11.27
N GLU A 134 11.35 -30.95 10.48
CA GLU A 134 11.98 -31.82 9.51
C GLU A 134 12.60 -30.92 8.45
N LYS A 135 13.91 -30.93 8.46
CA LYS A 135 14.73 -30.49 7.34
C LYS A 135 14.50 -31.45 6.19
N ASP A 136 13.91 -30.93 5.12
CA ASP A 136 14.20 -31.37 3.75
C ASP A 136 14.59 -30.16 2.92
#